data_2be4bd6071d71fc074d3c5eb435d7698
#
_entry.id   2be4bd6071d71fc074d3c5eb435d7698
#
_cell.length_a   1.000
_cell.length_b   1.000
_cell.length_c   1.000
_cell.angle_alpha   90.00
_cell.angle_beta   90.00
_cell.angle_gamma   90.00
#
_symmetry.space_group_name_H-M   'P 1'
#
loop_
_entity.id
_entity.type
_entity.pdbx_description
1 polymer ?
#
loop_
_entity_poly.entity_id
_entity_poly.type
_entity_poly.pdbx_seq_one_letter_code
_entity_poly.pdbx_strand_id
1 'polypeptide(L)'
;GTGVLVGIYDTGIDWKHLDFRYPIDSKKSRIISIWDQTITPTGLESSPSGFSYGVEYTKAHIEDEIDGSPSNFVRESDTNGHGSHVSGTLAGNGASLSDKRHKGFAPDADIVFVKGGNGSFPTSNTIDALTYFRNVATALNKPIVVNMSIGGQSGPHDGTMSHEVAVDNFVNSGPGRVVVISAGNDYAGLIHKKIQINSGASGTFSFNVNSNTSTSSILSFICFANDGSSVTAKLTTP
;
A
#
# COMPACT_ATOMS: atom_id res chain seq x y z
N GLY A 1 -10.79 2.80 -18.08
CA GLY A 1 -9.64 2.08 -17.51
C GLY A 1 -8.84 1.23 -18.48
N THR A 2 -9.37 0.93 -19.66
CA THR A 2 -8.66 0.09 -20.64
C THR A 2 -7.30 0.70 -21.03
N GLY A 3 -6.25 -0.13 -21.00
CA GLY A 3 -4.88 0.29 -21.35
C GLY A 3 -4.08 0.91 -20.21
N VAL A 4 -4.68 1.10 -19.03
CA VAL A 4 -4.04 1.60 -17.82
C VAL A 4 -3.95 0.48 -16.78
N LEU A 5 -2.85 0.40 -16.06
CA LEU A 5 -2.70 -0.46 -14.89
C LEU A 5 -3.17 0.27 -13.63
N VAL A 6 -3.84 -0.46 -12.76
CA VAL A 6 -4.09 -0.06 -11.39
C VAL A 6 -3.16 -0.88 -10.49
N GLY A 7 -2.23 -0.20 -9.82
CA GLY A 7 -1.41 -0.78 -8.76
C GLY A 7 -2.12 -0.64 -7.41
N ILE A 8 -2.12 -1.67 -6.59
CA ILE A 8 -2.71 -1.62 -5.25
C ILE A 8 -1.71 -2.20 -4.25
N TYR A 9 -1.37 -1.42 -3.24
CA TYR A 9 -0.53 -1.84 -2.11
C TYR A 9 -1.38 -1.87 -0.85
N ASP A 10 -1.69 -3.08 -0.35
CA ASP A 10 -2.65 -3.25 0.75
C ASP A 10 -2.48 -4.60 1.48
N THR A 11 -3.53 -5.03 2.23
CA THR A 11 -3.53 -6.22 3.11
C THR A 11 -3.72 -7.54 2.41
N GLY A 12 -4.08 -7.54 1.13
CA GLY A 12 -4.39 -8.71 0.32
C GLY A 12 -5.59 -8.47 -0.60
N ILE A 13 -5.91 -9.43 -1.44
CA ILE A 13 -7.03 -9.35 -2.37
C ILE A 13 -7.73 -10.69 -2.49
N ASP A 14 -9.06 -10.71 -2.44
CA ASP A 14 -9.86 -11.87 -2.85
C ASP A 14 -9.79 -12.03 -4.39
N TRP A 15 -8.67 -12.55 -4.85
CA TRP A 15 -8.39 -12.69 -6.29
C TRP A 15 -9.34 -13.66 -7.00
N LYS A 16 -10.08 -14.51 -6.26
CA LYS A 16 -11.14 -15.37 -6.80
C LYS A 16 -12.45 -14.63 -7.06
N HIS A 17 -12.61 -13.41 -6.55
CA HIS A 17 -13.85 -12.67 -6.68
C HIS A 17 -14.19 -12.36 -8.14
N LEU A 18 -15.45 -12.50 -8.52
CA LEU A 18 -15.92 -12.30 -9.90
C LEU A 18 -15.67 -10.88 -10.43
N ASP A 19 -15.66 -9.88 -9.54
CA ASP A 19 -15.46 -8.49 -9.91
C ASP A 19 -14.02 -8.17 -10.39
N PHE A 20 -13.08 -9.09 -10.17
CA PHE A 20 -11.71 -8.98 -10.67
C PHE A 20 -11.43 -9.85 -11.90
N ARG A 21 -12.47 -10.45 -12.48
CA ARG A 21 -12.36 -11.29 -13.68
C ARG A 21 -12.92 -10.56 -14.89
N TYR A 22 -12.60 -11.06 -16.09
CA TYR A 22 -13.21 -10.53 -17.30
C TYR A 22 -14.68 -10.93 -17.40
N PRO A 23 -15.60 -9.98 -17.67
CA PRO A 23 -17.04 -10.28 -17.69
C PRO A 23 -17.47 -11.25 -18.80
N ILE A 24 -16.66 -11.35 -19.88
CA ILE A 24 -16.93 -12.23 -21.02
C ILE A 24 -16.45 -13.65 -20.75
N ASP A 25 -15.37 -13.78 -19.95
CA ASP A 25 -14.80 -15.07 -19.59
C ASP A 25 -14.39 -15.04 -18.11
N SER A 26 -15.24 -15.58 -17.26
CA SER A 26 -15.02 -15.61 -15.81
C SER A 26 -13.86 -16.51 -15.36
N LYS A 27 -13.22 -17.26 -16.26
CA LYS A 27 -12.00 -18.02 -16.01
C LYS A 27 -10.75 -17.17 -16.22
N LYS A 28 -10.91 -15.97 -16.78
CA LYS A 28 -9.83 -15.03 -17.05
C LYS A 28 -9.80 -13.90 -16.04
N SER A 29 -8.63 -13.68 -15.44
CA SER A 29 -8.40 -12.65 -14.43
C SER A 29 -7.97 -11.32 -15.05
N ARG A 30 -8.45 -10.20 -14.49
CA ARG A 30 -7.88 -8.87 -14.75
C ARG A 30 -6.65 -8.57 -13.90
N ILE A 31 -6.33 -9.45 -12.93
CA ILE A 31 -5.12 -9.35 -12.14
C ILE A 31 -3.96 -9.89 -12.96
N ILE A 32 -3.00 -9.02 -13.26
CA ILE A 32 -1.81 -9.33 -14.03
C ILE A 32 -0.79 -10.08 -13.18
N SER A 33 -0.62 -9.63 -11.93
CA SER A 33 0.25 -10.28 -10.95
C SER A 33 -0.12 -9.88 -9.53
N ILE A 34 0.21 -10.76 -8.59
CA ILE A 34 0.17 -10.52 -7.15
C ILE A 34 1.57 -10.79 -6.60
N TRP A 35 2.12 -9.85 -5.85
CA TRP A 35 3.29 -10.10 -5.03
C TRP A 35 2.90 -10.09 -3.55
N ASP A 36 2.92 -11.25 -2.92
CA ASP A 36 2.75 -11.36 -1.47
C ASP A 36 4.11 -11.27 -0.77
N GLN A 37 4.39 -10.12 -0.18
CA GLN A 37 5.64 -9.85 0.55
C GLN A 37 5.67 -10.52 1.93
N THR A 38 4.58 -11.12 2.37
CA THR A 38 4.42 -11.63 3.75
C THR A 38 4.74 -13.11 3.90
N ILE A 39 4.86 -13.84 2.79
CA ILE A 39 5.11 -15.29 2.78
C ILE A 39 6.45 -15.63 2.14
N THR A 40 7.02 -16.78 2.55
CA THR A 40 8.25 -17.31 1.96
C THR A 40 7.91 -18.29 0.83
N PRO A 41 8.64 -18.26 -0.30
CA PRO A 41 8.45 -19.20 -1.39
C PRO A 41 8.61 -20.66 -0.95
N THR A 42 7.76 -21.53 -1.45
CA THR A 42 7.83 -22.98 -1.25
C THR A 42 7.60 -23.73 -2.57
N GLY A 43 8.21 -24.90 -2.73
CA GLY A 43 8.03 -25.73 -3.92
C GLY A 43 8.42 -25.02 -5.21
N LEU A 44 7.46 -24.77 -6.09
CA LEU A 44 7.65 -24.10 -7.38
C LEU A 44 7.44 -22.57 -7.35
N GLU A 45 7.16 -22.03 -6.17
CA GLU A 45 6.98 -20.60 -6.00
C GLU A 45 8.33 -19.85 -6.08
N SER A 46 8.28 -18.60 -6.47
CA SER A 46 9.46 -17.73 -6.54
C SER A 46 9.13 -16.30 -6.16
N SER A 47 10.15 -15.58 -5.72
CA SER A 47 10.09 -14.13 -5.57
C SER A 47 10.11 -13.45 -6.95
N PRO A 48 9.58 -12.22 -7.07
CA PRO A 48 9.68 -11.46 -8.32
C PRO A 48 11.13 -11.21 -8.71
N SER A 49 11.39 -11.06 -10.01
CA SER A 49 12.73 -10.75 -10.50
C SER A 49 13.28 -9.46 -9.87
N GLY A 50 14.50 -9.56 -9.34
CA GLY A 50 15.18 -8.47 -8.63
C GLY A 50 14.89 -8.38 -7.13
N PHE A 51 14.07 -9.29 -6.59
CA PHE A 51 13.79 -9.39 -5.15
C PHE A 51 14.11 -10.79 -4.63
N SER A 52 14.42 -10.89 -3.34
CA SER A 52 14.83 -12.15 -2.69
C SER A 52 13.83 -12.66 -1.65
N TYR A 53 12.63 -12.09 -1.60
CA TYR A 53 11.60 -12.45 -0.62
C TYR A 53 10.19 -12.29 -1.21
N GLY A 54 9.21 -12.81 -0.47
CA GLY A 54 7.83 -12.83 -0.91
C GLY A 54 7.61 -13.80 -2.07
N VAL A 55 6.37 -13.94 -2.49
CA VAL A 55 5.98 -14.83 -3.60
C VAL A 55 5.24 -14.04 -4.66
N GLU A 56 5.66 -14.22 -5.93
CA GLU A 56 4.93 -13.65 -7.08
C GLU A 56 4.01 -14.70 -7.70
N TYR A 57 2.75 -14.33 -7.85
CA TYR A 57 1.78 -15.08 -8.63
C TYR A 57 1.46 -14.32 -9.91
N THR A 58 1.78 -14.92 -11.03
CA THR A 58 1.48 -14.38 -12.36
C THR A 58 0.01 -14.58 -12.71
N LYS A 59 -0.45 -13.87 -13.72
CA LYS A 59 -1.79 -14.05 -14.29
C LYS A 59 -2.08 -15.51 -14.63
N ALA A 60 -1.10 -16.24 -15.19
CA ALA A 60 -1.24 -17.65 -15.53
C ALA A 60 -1.51 -18.49 -14.28
N HIS A 61 -0.73 -18.31 -13.20
CA HIS A 61 -0.95 -19.01 -11.94
C HIS A 61 -2.36 -18.77 -11.37
N ILE A 62 -2.85 -17.52 -11.47
CA ILE A 62 -4.18 -17.14 -10.99
C ILE A 62 -5.27 -17.79 -11.84
N GLU A 63 -5.14 -17.76 -13.15
CA GLU A 63 -6.13 -18.32 -14.09
C GLU A 63 -6.18 -19.85 -14.01
N ASP A 64 -5.02 -20.52 -13.91
CA ASP A 64 -4.94 -21.96 -13.74
C ASP A 64 -5.65 -22.41 -12.45
N GLU A 65 -5.48 -21.68 -11.36
CA GLU A 65 -6.19 -22.01 -10.11
C GLU A 65 -7.67 -21.68 -10.15
N ILE A 66 -8.09 -20.63 -10.88
CA ILE A 66 -9.52 -20.35 -11.14
C ILE A 66 -10.17 -21.50 -11.91
N ASP A 67 -9.43 -22.15 -12.79
CA ASP A 67 -9.88 -23.36 -13.51
C ASP A 67 -9.80 -24.64 -12.66
N GLY A 68 -9.15 -24.58 -11.50
CA GLY A 68 -9.03 -25.68 -10.53
C GLY A 68 -7.82 -26.58 -10.76
N SER A 69 -6.85 -26.20 -11.58
CA SER A 69 -5.63 -26.98 -11.82
C SER A 69 -4.39 -26.08 -12.05
N PRO A 70 -3.42 -26.07 -11.12
CA PRO A 70 -3.40 -26.76 -9.82
C PRO A 70 -4.31 -26.07 -8.79
N SER A 71 -4.82 -26.83 -7.82
CA SER A 71 -5.53 -26.26 -6.67
C SER A 71 -4.54 -25.92 -5.54
N ASN A 72 -4.80 -24.80 -4.83
CA ASN A 72 -4.03 -24.31 -3.68
C ASN A 72 -2.57 -23.94 -4.00
N PHE A 73 -2.28 -23.55 -5.24
CA PHE A 73 -0.98 -23.01 -5.60
C PHE A 73 -0.87 -21.51 -5.19
N VAL A 74 -1.92 -20.71 -5.44
CA VAL A 74 -1.96 -19.30 -5.04
C VAL A 74 -2.36 -19.20 -3.57
N ARG A 75 -1.38 -19.04 -2.68
CA ARG A 75 -1.56 -18.98 -1.22
C ARG A 75 -1.87 -17.58 -0.69
N GLU A 76 -1.73 -16.55 -1.54
CA GLU A 76 -2.12 -15.20 -1.15
C GLU A 76 -3.60 -15.16 -0.76
N SER A 77 -3.90 -14.46 0.31
CA SER A 77 -5.26 -14.26 0.81
C SER A 77 -5.37 -12.96 1.59
N ASP A 78 -6.52 -12.32 1.51
CA ASP A 78 -6.84 -11.14 2.32
C ASP A 78 -7.61 -11.56 3.59
N THR A 79 -6.89 -11.80 4.67
CA THR A 79 -7.50 -12.15 5.97
C THR A 79 -8.02 -10.93 6.73
N ASN A 80 -7.66 -9.72 6.31
CA ASN A 80 -8.12 -8.45 6.89
C ASN A 80 -9.42 -7.96 6.20
N GLY A 81 -9.53 -8.15 4.90
CA GLY A 81 -10.63 -7.68 4.06
C GLY A 81 -10.47 -6.25 3.55
N HIS A 82 -9.53 -5.47 4.09
CA HIS A 82 -9.36 -4.08 3.69
C HIS A 82 -8.88 -3.95 2.24
N GLY A 83 -7.86 -4.69 1.83
CA GLY A 83 -7.33 -4.64 0.47
C GLY A 83 -8.33 -5.12 -0.58
N SER A 84 -9.14 -6.15 -0.28
CA SER A 84 -10.23 -6.60 -1.16
C SER A 84 -11.29 -5.51 -1.34
N HIS A 85 -11.68 -4.83 -0.26
CA HIS A 85 -12.65 -3.74 -0.30
C HIS A 85 -12.11 -2.54 -1.11
N VAL A 86 -10.88 -2.12 -0.86
CA VAL A 86 -10.19 -1.07 -1.61
C VAL A 86 -10.12 -1.42 -3.10
N SER A 87 -9.72 -2.65 -3.42
CA SER A 87 -9.64 -3.15 -4.80
C SER A 87 -10.99 -3.13 -5.51
N GLY A 88 -12.07 -3.52 -4.82
CA GLY A 88 -13.43 -3.46 -5.33
C GLY A 88 -13.88 -2.03 -5.64
N THR A 89 -13.63 -1.10 -4.72
CA THR A 89 -13.95 0.33 -4.90
C THR A 89 -13.17 0.93 -6.07
N LEU A 90 -11.92 0.53 -6.25
CA LEU A 90 -11.05 1.07 -7.29
C LEU A 90 -11.34 0.44 -8.67
N ALA A 91 -11.38 -0.88 -8.75
CA ALA A 91 -11.35 -1.62 -10.00
C ALA A 91 -12.38 -2.75 -10.13
N GLY A 92 -13.29 -2.92 -9.20
CA GLY A 92 -14.37 -3.90 -9.31
C GLY A 92 -15.27 -3.63 -10.53
N ASN A 93 -15.62 -4.64 -11.29
CA ASN A 93 -16.49 -4.47 -12.47
C ASN A 93 -17.97 -4.79 -12.21
N GLY A 94 -18.31 -5.16 -10.97
CA GLY A 94 -19.68 -5.48 -10.56
C GLY A 94 -20.21 -6.81 -11.09
N ALA A 95 -19.36 -7.68 -11.64
CA ALA A 95 -19.79 -8.92 -12.28
C ALA A 95 -20.38 -9.95 -11.30
N SER A 96 -20.18 -9.79 -10.00
CA SER A 96 -20.79 -10.59 -8.94
C SER A 96 -22.32 -10.40 -8.85
N LEU A 97 -22.83 -9.30 -9.37
CA LEU A 97 -24.27 -9.00 -9.40
C LEU A 97 -24.79 -8.97 -10.84
N SER A 98 -25.98 -9.51 -11.06
CA SER A 98 -26.60 -9.57 -12.40
C SER A 98 -26.83 -8.19 -13.02
N ASP A 99 -27.12 -7.19 -12.20
CA ASP A 99 -27.35 -5.79 -12.63
C ASP A 99 -26.06 -4.94 -12.66
N LYS A 100 -24.92 -5.50 -12.23
CA LYS A 100 -23.59 -4.86 -12.22
C LYS A 100 -23.58 -3.46 -11.60
N ARG A 101 -24.42 -3.21 -10.60
CA ARG A 101 -24.65 -1.86 -10.03
C ARG A 101 -23.51 -1.36 -9.14
N HIS A 102 -22.68 -2.23 -8.58
CA HIS A 102 -21.57 -1.84 -7.70
C HIS A 102 -20.24 -1.95 -8.44
N LYS A 103 -19.99 -1.02 -9.35
CA LYS A 103 -18.70 -0.92 -10.05
C LYS A 103 -17.78 0.06 -9.36
N GLY A 104 -16.50 -0.26 -9.39
CA GLY A 104 -15.43 0.67 -9.02
C GLY A 104 -15.22 1.76 -10.07
N PHE A 105 -14.26 2.64 -9.79
CA PHE A 105 -13.96 3.79 -10.66
C PHE A 105 -13.26 3.40 -11.97
N ALA A 106 -12.48 2.31 -11.98
CA ALA A 106 -11.74 1.81 -13.14
C ALA A 106 -12.08 0.33 -13.46
N PRO A 107 -13.35 0.01 -13.80
CA PRO A 107 -13.81 -1.38 -13.90
C PRO A 107 -13.19 -2.18 -15.05
N ASP A 108 -12.52 -1.52 -15.99
CA ASP A 108 -11.88 -2.15 -17.15
C ASP A 108 -10.35 -2.12 -17.07
N ALA A 109 -9.77 -1.64 -15.96
CA ALA A 109 -8.33 -1.61 -15.79
C ALA A 109 -7.77 -3.00 -15.45
N ASP A 110 -6.55 -3.28 -15.91
CA ASP A 110 -5.77 -4.41 -15.42
C ASP A 110 -5.19 -4.07 -14.03
N ILE A 111 -5.11 -5.08 -13.16
CA ILE A 111 -4.73 -4.91 -11.76
C ILE A 111 -3.34 -5.54 -11.52
N VAL A 112 -2.48 -4.81 -10.82
CA VAL A 112 -1.23 -5.31 -10.23
C VAL A 112 -1.35 -5.14 -8.73
N PHE A 113 -1.24 -6.21 -7.97
CA PHE A 113 -1.45 -6.17 -6.52
C PHE A 113 -0.16 -6.50 -5.76
N VAL A 114 0.11 -5.77 -4.68
CA VAL A 114 1.18 -6.09 -3.73
C VAL A 114 0.59 -6.13 -2.32
N LYS A 115 0.65 -7.29 -1.70
CA LYS A 115 0.33 -7.46 -0.30
C LYS A 115 1.56 -7.14 0.55
N GLY A 116 1.55 -5.97 1.18
CA GLY A 116 2.70 -5.47 1.96
C GLY A 116 2.69 -5.86 3.42
N GLY A 117 1.53 -6.27 3.94
CA GLY A 117 1.34 -6.61 5.34
C GLY A 117 -0.11 -6.98 5.63
N ASN A 118 -0.45 -7.14 6.91
CA ASN A 118 -1.80 -7.44 7.37
C ASN A 118 -2.24 -6.43 8.45
N GLY A 119 -2.07 -5.13 8.16
CA GLY A 119 -2.35 -4.01 9.07
C GLY A 119 -1.09 -3.30 9.58
N SER A 120 0.09 -3.88 9.41
CA SER A 120 1.39 -3.23 9.59
C SER A 120 2.19 -3.38 8.29
N PHE A 121 2.77 -2.29 7.82
CA PHE A 121 3.48 -2.20 6.55
C PHE A 121 4.92 -1.71 6.78
N PRO A 122 5.92 -2.60 6.72
CA PRO A 122 7.31 -2.18 6.83
C PRO A 122 7.71 -1.18 5.75
N THR A 123 8.48 -0.18 6.10
CA THR A 123 8.95 0.85 5.15
C THR A 123 9.70 0.24 3.96
N SER A 124 10.53 -0.78 4.20
CA SER A 124 11.21 -1.51 3.13
C SER A 124 10.24 -2.12 2.12
N ASN A 125 9.18 -2.75 2.61
CA ASN A 125 8.16 -3.38 1.77
C ASN A 125 7.44 -2.35 0.89
N THR A 126 7.17 -1.16 1.45
CA THR A 126 6.56 -0.05 0.71
C THR A 126 7.47 0.44 -0.42
N ILE A 127 8.78 0.61 -0.16
CA ILE A 127 9.77 1.03 -1.16
C ILE A 127 9.89 -0.01 -2.28
N ASP A 128 9.97 -1.27 -1.90
CA ASP A 128 10.09 -2.38 -2.84
C ASP A 128 8.82 -2.56 -3.68
N ALA A 129 7.63 -2.35 -3.10
CA ALA A 129 6.36 -2.36 -3.82
C ALA A 129 6.33 -1.30 -4.93
N LEU A 130 6.77 -0.07 -4.66
CA LEU A 130 6.86 0.98 -5.68
C LEU A 130 7.85 0.60 -6.79
N THR A 131 8.97 -0.01 -6.45
CA THR A 131 9.94 -0.52 -7.42
C THR A 131 9.32 -1.63 -8.28
N TYR A 132 8.58 -2.55 -7.68
CA TYR A 132 7.89 -3.63 -8.38
C TYR A 132 6.84 -3.07 -9.36
N PHE A 133 5.96 -2.15 -8.93
CA PHE A 133 4.97 -1.51 -9.80
C PHE A 133 5.62 -0.82 -11.00
N ARG A 134 6.73 -0.10 -10.77
CA ARG A 134 7.50 0.52 -11.84
C ARG A 134 8.00 -0.53 -12.85
N ASN A 135 8.57 -1.62 -12.36
CA ASN A 135 9.12 -2.69 -13.21
C ASN A 135 8.04 -3.34 -14.06
N VAL A 136 6.89 -3.71 -13.47
CA VAL A 136 5.73 -4.30 -14.18
C VAL A 136 5.19 -3.32 -15.23
N ALA A 137 4.98 -2.06 -14.86
CA ALA A 137 4.46 -1.05 -15.77
C ALA A 137 5.41 -0.77 -16.95
N THR A 138 6.72 -0.81 -16.69
CA THR A 138 7.75 -0.64 -17.73
C THR A 138 7.79 -1.86 -18.65
N ALA A 139 7.78 -3.07 -18.12
CA ALA A 139 7.77 -4.31 -18.90
C ALA A 139 6.55 -4.40 -19.82
N LEU A 140 5.38 -3.94 -19.36
CA LEU A 140 4.14 -3.93 -20.14
C LEU A 140 3.98 -2.69 -21.02
N ASN A 141 4.88 -1.71 -20.91
CA ASN A 141 4.80 -0.41 -21.59
C ASN A 141 3.42 0.26 -21.39
N LYS A 142 2.94 0.26 -20.12
CA LYS A 142 1.63 0.83 -19.76
C LYS A 142 1.78 1.90 -18.68
N PRO A 143 0.93 2.93 -18.69
CA PRO A 143 0.78 3.82 -17.54
C PRO A 143 0.20 3.05 -16.34
N ILE A 144 0.55 3.48 -15.13
CA ILE A 144 0.06 2.90 -13.89
C ILE A 144 -0.32 3.99 -12.87
N VAL A 145 -1.47 3.78 -12.23
CA VAL A 145 -1.91 4.54 -11.06
C VAL A 145 -1.86 3.62 -9.86
N VAL A 146 -0.99 3.93 -8.90
CA VAL A 146 -0.82 3.15 -7.66
C VAL A 146 -1.68 3.76 -6.57
N ASN A 147 -2.53 2.95 -5.95
CA ASN A 147 -3.29 3.30 -4.76
C ASN A 147 -2.63 2.71 -3.50
N MET A 148 -2.45 3.56 -2.51
CA MET A 148 -1.91 3.20 -1.19
C MET A 148 -2.87 3.72 -0.12
N SER A 149 -3.88 2.90 0.23
CA SER A 149 -4.86 3.21 1.29
C SER A 149 -4.30 2.85 2.67
N ILE A 150 -3.07 3.23 2.89
CA ILE A 150 -2.31 3.02 4.12
C ILE A 150 -1.74 4.35 4.59
N GLY A 151 -1.38 4.43 5.84
CA GLY A 151 -0.76 5.63 6.38
C GLY A 151 -0.33 5.45 7.82
N GLY A 152 0.39 6.44 8.33
CA GLY A 152 0.85 6.53 9.70
C GLY A 152 1.34 7.94 10.00
N GLN A 153 1.65 8.18 11.26
CA GLN A 153 2.05 9.53 11.74
C GLN A 153 3.54 9.61 12.08
N SER A 154 4.33 8.69 11.53
CA SER A 154 5.78 8.68 11.74
C SER A 154 6.48 9.59 10.74
N GLY A 155 7.51 10.28 11.20
CA GLY A 155 8.37 11.09 10.38
C GLY A 155 8.12 12.61 10.49
N PRO A 156 9.00 13.41 9.88
CA PRO A 156 8.93 14.87 9.92
C PRO A 156 7.84 15.47 9.02
N HIS A 157 7.21 14.68 8.17
CA HIS A 157 6.19 15.10 7.18
C HIS A 157 6.71 16.20 6.25
N ASP A 158 7.93 16.06 5.76
CA ASP A 158 8.61 17.06 4.93
C ASP A 158 9.18 16.52 3.61
N GLY A 159 8.86 15.27 3.27
CA GLY A 159 9.31 14.63 2.05
C GLY A 159 10.70 13.96 2.16
N THR A 160 11.31 13.91 3.36
CA THR A 160 12.69 13.40 3.51
C THR A 160 12.78 11.94 3.94
N MET A 161 11.68 11.34 4.39
CA MET A 161 11.67 9.93 4.76
C MET A 161 11.87 9.04 3.54
N SER A 162 12.53 7.89 3.73
CA SER A 162 12.90 6.99 2.63
C SER A 162 11.70 6.52 1.78
N HIS A 163 10.54 6.32 2.38
CA HIS A 163 9.32 5.96 1.64
C HIS A 163 8.73 7.16 0.89
N GLU A 164 8.86 8.39 1.40
CA GLU A 164 8.44 9.62 0.71
C GLU A 164 9.34 9.85 -0.52
N VAL A 165 10.66 9.71 -0.35
CA VAL A 165 11.63 9.76 -1.46
C VAL A 165 11.37 8.66 -2.49
N ALA A 166 10.93 7.47 -2.07
CA ALA A 166 10.58 6.40 -3.00
C ALA A 166 9.34 6.72 -3.84
N VAL A 167 8.36 7.44 -3.28
CA VAL A 167 7.20 7.95 -4.03
C VAL A 167 7.66 8.94 -5.10
N ASP A 168 8.52 9.91 -4.74
CA ASP A 168 9.08 10.86 -5.69
C ASP A 168 9.87 10.17 -6.80
N ASN A 169 10.72 9.21 -6.46
CA ASN A 169 11.46 8.42 -7.43
C ASN A 169 10.55 7.62 -8.36
N PHE A 170 9.45 7.07 -7.85
CA PHE A 170 8.48 6.36 -8.68
C PHE A 170 7.79 7.30 -9.67
N VAL A 171 7.26 8.43 -9.21
CA VAL A 171 6.55 9.40 -10.06
C VAL A 171 7.49 9.99 -11.13
N ASN A 172 8.74 10.27 -10.76
CA ASN A 172 9.75 10.81 -11.66
C ASN A 172 10.39 9.75 -12.58
N SER A 173 10.08 8.46 -12.43
CA SER A 173 10.70 7.38 -13.22
C SER A 173 10.24 7.32 -14.68
N GLY A 174 9.24 8.11 -15.06
CA GLY A 174 8.74 8.19 -16.44
C GLY A 174 7.30 8.68 -16.53
N PRO A 175 6.81 8.94 -17.73
CA PRO A 175 5.44 9.41 -17.94
C PRO A 175 4.42 8.32 -17.54
N GLY A 176 3.24 8.77 -17.08
CA GLY A 176 2.15 7.86 -16.69
C GLY A 176 2.40 7.09 -15.40
N ARG A 177 3.18 7.65 -14.48
CA ARG A 177 3.42 7.13 -13.12
C ARG A 177 2.73 8.05 -12.12
N VAL A 178 1.72 7.54 -11.43
CA VAL A 178 0.93 8.29 -10.46
C VAL A 178 0.80 7.47 -9.18
N VAL A 179 0.91 8.11 -8.02
CA VAL A 179 0.62 7.53 -6.71
C VAL A 179 -0.49 8.32 -6.05
N VAL A 180 -1.46 7.62 -5.49
CA VAL A 180 -2.57 8.18 -4.71
C VAL A 180 -2.49 7.57 -3.31
N ILE A 181 -2.33 8.40 -2.30
CA ILE A 181 -2.15 7.98 -0.91
C ILE A 181 -3.29 8.58 -0.07
N SER A 182 -3.79 7.79 0.89
CA SER A 182 -4.79 8.28 1.85
C SER A 182 -4.21 9.37 2.75
N ALA A 183 -5.02 10.35 3.09
CA ALA A 183 -4.64 11.42 4.04
C ALA A 183 -4.57 10.93 5.50
N GLY A 184 -4.98 9.69 5.78
CA GLY A 184 -5.07 9.12 7.12
C GLY A 184 -6.40 9.40 7.81
N ASN A 185 -6.54 8.87 9.03
CA ASN A 185 -7.78 8.89 9.80
C ASN A 185 -7.71 9.77 11.06
N ASP A 186 -6.62 10.52 11.23
CA ASP A 186 -6.27 11.19 12.50
C ASP A 186 -6.51 12.71 12.47
N TYR A 187 -7.40 13.21 11.60
CA TYR A 187 -7.60 14.64 11.35
C TYR A 187 -7.88 15.47 12.61
N ALA A 188 -8.50 14.89 13.62
CA ALA A 188 -8.81 15.54 14.89
C ALA A 188 -7.76 15.30 15.99
N GLY A 189 -6.72 14.51 15.72
CA GLY A 189 -5.77 14.05 16.72
C GLY A 189 -4.73 15.09 17.14
N LEU A 190 -4.53 16.17 16.37
CA LEU A 190 -3.50 17.20 16.58
C LEU A 190 -2.11 16.59 16.87
N ILE A 191 -1.78 15.54 16.14
CA ILE A 191 -0.64 14.65 16.39
C ILE A 191 0.70 15.15 15.84
N HIS A 192 0.68 16.24 15.07
CA HIS A 192 1.89 16.83 14.50
C HIS A 192 2.01 18.31 14.87
N LYS A 193 3.22 18.73 15.29
CA LYS A 193 3.57 20.11 15.59
C LYS A 193 4.94 20.45 15.03
N LYS A 194 5.01 21.52 14.23
CA LYS A 194 6.28 22.11 13.77
C LYS A 194 6.54 23.39 14.53
N ILE A 195 7.74 23.52 15.07
CA ILE A 195 8.23 24.76 15.67
C ILE A 195 9.59 25.10 15.07
N GLN A 196 9.85 26.39 14.93
CA GLN A 196 11.17 26.87 14.53
C GLN A 196 11.90 27.39 15.78
N ILE A 197 13.11 26.92 16.01
CA ILE A 197 13.97 27.31 17.11
C ILE A 197 15.30 27.80 16.52
N ASN A 198 15.67 29.02 16.81
CA ASN A 198 16.98 29.58 16.39
C ASN A 198 18.10 29.00 17.27
N SER A 199 19.33 29.03 16.75
CA SER A 199 20.50 28.56 17.49
C SER A 199 20.61 29.25 18.86
N GLY A 200 20.78 28.47 19.91
CA GLY A 200 20.86 28.95 21.30
C GLY A 200 19.53 29.38 21.93
N ALA A 201 18.40 29.29 21.20
CA ALA A 201 17.07 29.60 21.72
C ALA A 201 16.35 28.34 22.24
N SER A 202 15.23 28.55 22.92
CA SER A 202 14.32 27.49 23.38
C SER A 202 12.92 27.74 22.83
N GLY A 203 12.22 26.68 22.48
CA GLY A 203 10.80 26.70 22.11
C GLY A 203 10.02 25.78 23.05
N THR A 204 8.81 26.17 23.40
CA THR A 204 7.92 25.36 24.24
C THR A 204 6.62 25.11 23.52
N PHE A 205 6.08 23.90 23.66
CA PHE A 205 4.69 23.57 23.28
C PHE A 205 4.06 22.74 24.38
N SER A 206 2.75 22.85 24.48
CA SER A 206 1.96 22.08 25.44
C SER A 206 1.11 21.05 24.70
N PHE A 207 0.87 19.94 25.32
CA PHE A 207 -0.03 18.90 24.83
C PHE A 207 -0.83 18.33 26.00
N ASN A 208 -2.02 17.84 25.74
CA ASN A 208 -2.85 17.18 26.74
C ASN A 208 -2.84 15.67 26.50
N VAL A 209 -2.60 14.93 27.57
CA VAL A 209 -2.80 13.48 27.57
C VAL A 209 -4.19 13.22 28.11
N ASN A 210 -5.10 12.80 27.24
CA ASN A 210 -6.44 12.41 27.68
C ASN A 210 -6.33 11.06 28.39
N SER A 211 -6.50 11.07 29.70
CA SER A 211 -6.60 9.85 30.49
C SER A 211 -7.94 9.17 30.21
N ASN A 212 -7.99 8.29 29.26
CA ASN A 212 -9.04 7.29 29.27
C ASN A 212 -8.70 6.22 30.28
N THR A 213 -9.67 5.84 31.07
CA THR A 213 -9.69 5.03 32.29
C THR A 213 -9.04 3.63 32.22
N SER A 214 -8.20 3.30 31.31
CA SER A 214 -7.46 2.05 31.25
C SER A 214 -5.97 2.25 31.54
N THR A 215 -5.45 1.31 32.19
CA THR A 215 -4.30 1.20 33.07
C THR A 215 -2.90 1.64 32.61
N SER A 216 -2.68 2.03 31.37
CA SER A 216 -1.44 2.68 30.91
C SER A 216 -1.59 3.31 29.50
N SER A 217 -1.07 4.52 29.34
CA SER A 217 -0.96 5.18 28.04
C SER A 217 0.51 5.34 27.69
N ILE A 218 0.91 4.92 26.50
CA ILE A 218 2.25 5.17 25.99
C ILE A 218 2.21 6.46 25.20
N LEU A 219 3.00 7.45 25.59
CA LEU A 219 3.21 8.67 24.85
C LEU A 219 4.59 8.61 24.20
N SER A 220 4.63 8.70 22.89
CA SER A 220 5.86 8.70 22.13
C SER A 220 6.08 10.07 21.50
N PHE A 221 7.24 10.69 21.79
CA PHE A 221 7.69 11.89 21.13
C PHE A 221 8.81 11.55 20.16
N ILE A 222 8.62 11.90 18.90
CA ILE A 222 9.67 11.78 17.90
C ILE A 222 10.03 13.20 17.44
N CYS A 223 11.28 13.60 17.71
CA CYS A 223 11.79 14.90 17.31
C CYS A 223 12.73 14.75 16.11
N PHE A 224 12.50 15.54 15.08
CA PHE A 224 13.35 15.62 13.91
C PHE A 224 13.98 17.02 13.85
N ALA A 225 15.30 17.08 13.61
CA ALA A 225 16.02 18.32 13.32
C ALA A 225 16.47 18.27 11.85
N ASN A 226 16.12 19.29 11.07
CA ASN A 226 16.28 19.30 9.61
C ASN A 226 17.72 19.50 9.12
N ASP A 227 18.64 19.92 10.00
CA ASP A 227 20.00 20.35 9.60
C ASP A 227 21.11 19.55 10.28
N GLY A 228 20.78 18.44 10.93
CA GLY A 228 21.74 17.64 11.70
C GLY A 228 22.16 18.27 13.03
N SER A 229 21.50 19.36 13.44
CA SER A 229 21.71 19.97 14.74
C SER A 229 21.23 19.09 15.88
N SER A 230 21.90 19.12 17.02
CA SER A 230 21.46 18.46 18.24
C SER A 230 20.36 19.27 18.92
N VAL A 231 19.26 18.62 19.27
CA VAL A 231 18.16 19.20 20.02
C VAL A 231 18.04 18.49 21.37
N THR A 232 17.95 19.26 22.45
CA THR A 232 17.63 18.70 23.76
C THR A 232 16.16 18.89 24.06
N ALA A 233 15.44 17.78 24.22
CA ALA A 233 14.04 17.80 24.69
C ALA A 233 13.96 17.63 26.19
N LYS A 234 13.19 18.49 26.86
CA LYS A 234 12.88 18.39 28.29
C LYS A 234 11.37 18.23 28.44
N LEU A 235 10.95 17.13 29.04
CA LEU A 235 9.56 16.91 29.43
C LEU A 235 9.35 17.48 30.83
N THR A 236 8.34 18.33 31.00
CA THR A 236 7.93 18.84 32.29
C THR A 236 6.48 18.45 32.51
N THR A 237 6.22 17.73 33.59
CA THR A 237 4.85 17.46 34.05
C THR A 237 4.34 18.63 34.89
N PRO A 238 3.03 18.86 34.93
CA PRO A 238 2.42 19.87 35.80
C PRO A 238 2.80 19.72 37.26
#